data_d700d7b11b9e698ba2299d9ca47816d2
#
_entry.id   d700d7b11b9e698ba2299d9ca47816d2
#
_cell.length_a   1.000
_cell.length_b   1.000
_cell.length_c   1.000
_cell.angle_alpha   90.00
_cell.angle_beta   90.00
_cell.angle_gamma   90.00
#
_symmetry.space_group_name_H-M   'P 1'
#
loop_
_entity.id
_entity.type
_entity.pdbx_description
1 polymer ?
#
loop_
_entity_poly.entity_id
_entity_poly.type
_entity_poly.pdbx_seq_one_letter_code
_entity_poly.pdbx_strand_id
1 'polypeptide(L)'
;MHLTLAQMAVTALLVALLPLTLVWTSSDVSKYRKLVWVTVFLTFDLIVFGAFTRLTDSGLGCPDWPGCYGAANPFLAHEEIVAAEALMPTGPVTVFKAWIEMIHRYLAMAIGVLIVAMLAQAWYQWRRSAATPAGRRADYAPLIPTLLFFAVCLQGAFGAWTVTLKLQPVIVSTHLLLGMGLLALLVWYGCRQDQLITPARTLTASPPAMRRIRWLAGLSAALLLVQLALGGWTSTNYATLACTEFPLCGGELVPPMDFEHGFTLWRELGKTAAGHYLPFSALTAIHWVHRNFGLLLAMVAGYTAWRAWQHAALQRTARWLALTLLLQLATGIATIYLNFPLAIAVLHNAGAALLVLWLTMLNYQAKCQFELALATNATAATHAQHGRKDNTPS
;
A
#
# COMPACT_ATOMS: atom_id res chain seq x y z
N MET A 1 -1.76 -16.21 27.76
CA MET A 1 -1.74 -16.16 26.28
C MET A 1 -3.10 -16.45 25.64
N HIS A 2 -3.81 -17.55 25.95
CA HIS A 2 -5.13 -17.82 25.33
C HIS A 2 -6.19 -16.77 25.66
N LEU A 3 -6.28 -16.30 26.90
CA LEU A 3 -7.23 -15.26 27.32
C LEU A 3 -6.93 -13.92 26.60
N THR A 4 -5.67 -13.53 26.51
CA THR A 4 -5.22 -12.32 25.81
C THR A 4 -5.62 -12.35 24.34
N LEU A 5 -5.38 -13.46 23.64
CA LEU A 5 -5.78 -13.63 22.24
C LEU A 5 -7.31 -13.55 22.04
N ALA A 6 -8.09 -14.16 22.94
CA ALA A 6 -9.55 -14.09 22.87
C ALA A 6 -10.06 -12.65 23.07
N GLN A 7 -9.52 -11.91 24.04
CA GLN A 7 -9.87 -10.52 24.28
C GLN A 7 -9.50 -9.62 23.08
N MET A 8 -8.33 -9.83 22.49
CA MET A 8 -7.90 -9.09 21.29
C MET A 8 -8.80 -9.42 20.09
N ALA A 9 -9.20 -10.68 19.90
CA ALA A 9 -10.13 -11.08 18.85
C ALA A 9 -11.51 -10.42 19.03
N VAL A 10 -12.02 -10.35 20.26
CA VAL A 10 -13.27 -9.62 20.57
C VAL A 10 -13.11 -8.14 20.26
N THR A 11 -12.01 -7.50 20.65
CA THR A 11 -11.74 -6.09 20.32
C THR A 11 -11.71 -5.86 18.81
N ALA A 12 -11.04 -6.74 18.06
CA ALA A 12 -11.00 -6.66 16.60
C ALA A 12 -12.40 -6.77 15.97
N LEU A 13 -13.24 -7.69 16.47
CA LEU A 13 -14.63 -7.83 16.03
C LEU A 13 -15.43 -6.57 16.35
N LEU A 14 -15.31 -6.01 17.55
CA LEU A 14 -16.00 -4.77 17.95
C LEU A 14 -15.59 -3.58 17.06
N VAL A 15 -14.29 -3.42 16.78
CA VAL A 15 -13.80 -2.36 15.89
C VAL A 15 -14.30 -2.57 14.45
N ALA A 16 -14.38 -3.82 13.98
CA ALA A 16 -14.88 -4.14 12.65
C ALA A 16 -16.41 -3.99 12.51
N LEU A 17 -17.17 -3.99 13.61
CA LEU A 17 -18.63 -3.81 13.57
C LEU A 17 -19.03 -2.48 12.94
N LEU A 18 -18.32 -1.38 13.22
CA LEU A 18 -18.65 -0.06 12.67
C LEU A 18 -18.58 -0.06 11.13
N PRO A 19 -17.48 -0.42 10.48
CA PRO A 19 -17.44 -0.48 9.01
C PRO A 19 -18.40 -1.54 8.43
N LEU A 20 -18.63 -2.65 9.11
CA LEU A 20 -19.61 -3.66 8.66
C LEU A 20 -21.03 -3.10 8.71
N THR A 21 -21.43 -2.41 9.77
CA THR A 21 -22.75 -1.77 9.86
C THR A 21 -22.92 -0.69 8.80
N LEU A 22 -21.91 0.15 8.54
CA LEU A 22 -21.92 1.15 7.46
C LEU A 22 -22.13 0.51 6.07
N VAL A 23 -21.56 -0.66 5.84
CA VAL A 23 -21.78 -1.43 4.61
C VAL A 23 -23.22 -1.94 4.55
N TRP A 24 -23.72 -2.57 5.62
CA TRP A 24 -25.03 -3.24 5.61
C TRP A 24 -26.22 -2.27 5.61
N THR A 25 -26.14 -1.16 6.31
CA THR A 25 -27.20 -0.15 6.41
C THR A 25 -27.26 0.80 5.21
N SER A 26 -26.23 0.79 4.35
CA SER A 26 -26.18 1.71 3.21
C SER A 26 -27.24 1.37 2.15
N SER A 27 -27.63 2.36 1.37
CA SER A 27 -28.55 2.20 0.20
C SER A 27 -27.86 1.62 -1.04
N ASP A 28 -26.57 1.30 -1.00
CA ASP A 28 -25.83 0.76 -2.16
C ASP A 28 -26.41 -0.59 -2.56
N VAL A 29 -26.68 -0.76 -3.87
CA VAL A 29 -27.22 -2.00 -4.46
C VAL A 29 -26.23 -3.15 -4.30
N SER A 30 -24.91 -2.88 -4.34
CA SER A 30 -23.87 -3.88 -4.16
C SER A 30 -23.13 -3.71 -2.83
N LYS A 31 -23.64 -4.36 -1.78
CA LYS A 31 -22.99 -4.40 -0.47
C LYS A 31 -21.58 -4.95 -0.53
N TYR A 32 -21.35 -5.95 -1.40
CA TYR A 32 -20.04 -6.56 -1.56
C TYR A 32 -19.01 -5.59 -2.12
N ARG A 33 -19.35 -4.85 -3.19
CA ARG A 33 -18.51 -3.79 -3.74
C ARG A 33 -18.18 -2.74 -2.68
N LYS A 34 -19.19 -2.33 -1.90
CA LYS A 34 -19.00 -1.36 -0.82
C LYS A 34 -18.06 -1.89 0.26
N LEU A 35 -18.18 -3.17 0.65
CA LEU A 35 -17.26 -3.81 1.59
C LEU A 35 -15.83 -3.74 1.08
N VAL A 36 -15.58 -4.04 -0.20
CA VAL A 36 -14.25 -3.95 -0.79
C VAL A 36 -13.69 -2.52 -0.68
N TRP A 37 -14.45 -1.49 -1.11
CA TRP A 37 -13.97 -0.11 -1.09
C TRP A 37 -13.81 0.47 0.33
N VAL A 38 -14.66 0.10 1.27
CA VAL A 38 -14.48 0.43 2.69
C VAL A 38 -13.18 -0.19 3.23
N THR A 39 -12.90 -1.45 2.86
CA THR A 39 -11.64 -2.11 3.26
C THR A 39 -10.42 -1.44 2.61
N VAL A 40 -10.51 -0.99 1.35
CA VAL A 40 -9.46 -0.17 0.68
C VAL A 40 -9.18 1.09 1.48
N PHE A 41 -10.22 1.85 1.81
CA PHE A 41 -10.11 3.10 2.56
C PHE A 41 -9.44 2.87 3.93
N LEU A 42 -9.94 1.92 4.71
CA LEU A 42 -9.38 1.60 6.02
C LEU A 42 -7.96 1.04 5.96
N THR A 43 -7.61 0.30 4.89
CA THR A 43 -6.24 -0.17 4.68
C THR A 43 -5.30 1.00 4.36
N PHE A 44 -5.76 1.98 3.56
CA PHE A 44 -5.03 3.22 3.32
C PHE A 44 -4.79 3.98 4.64
N ASP A 45 -5.85 4.19 5.45
CA ASP A 45 -5.73 4.87 6.74
C ASP A 45 -4.80 4.12 7.70
N LEU A 46 -4.86 2.79 7.71
CA LEU A 46 -3.94 1.97 8.52
C LEU A 46 -2.49 2.14 8.08
N ILE A 47 -2.20 2.22 6.78
CA ILE A 47 -0.84 2.49 6.27
C ILE A 47 -0.35 3.86 6.74
N VAL A 48 -1.19 4.89 6.67
CA VAL A 48 -0.87 6.24 7.14
C VAL A 48 -0.64 6.24 8.66
N PHE A 49 -1.48 5.54 9.42
CA PHE A 49 -1.32 5.39 10.86
C PHE A 49 -0.08 4.56 11.21
N GLY A 50 0.26 3.54 10.44
CA GLY A 50 1.51 2.78 10.58
C GLY A 50 2.75 3.64 10.33
N ALA A 51 2.70 4.54 9.35
CA ALA A 51 3.74 5.54 9.14
C ALA A 51 3.87 6.49 10.35
N PHE A 52 2.75 6.96 10.91
CA PHE A 52 2.74 7.75 12.13
C PHE A 52 3.34 6.97 13.32
N THR A 53 2.96 5.70 13.52
CA THR A 53 3.54 4.81 14.54
C THR A 53 5.07 4.70 14.40
N ARG A 54 5.56 4.55 13.16
CA ARG A 54 7.00 4.49 12.88
C ARG A 54 7.71 5.82 13.15
N LEU A 55 7.12 6.94 12.73
CA LEU A 55 7.71 8.28 12.81
C LEU A 55 7.67 8.87 14.23
N THR A 56 6.81 8.36 15.10
CA THR A 56 6.79 8.69 16.55
C THR A 56 7.59 7.72 17.40
N ASP A 57 8.39 6.84 16.77
CA ASP A 57 9.15 5.79 17.45
C ASP A 57 8.30 4.94 18.40
N SER A 58 7.04 4.69 18.02
CA SER A 58 6.06 3.96 18.84
C SER A 58 6.00 2.46 18.52
N GLY A 59 6.84 1.95 17.61
CA GLY A 59 6.81 0.54 17.17
C GLY A 59 7.36 -0.47 18.17
N LEU A 60 7.85 -0.02 19.34
CA LEU A 60 8.25 -0.83 20.49
C LEU A 60 7.66 -0.26 21.79
N GLY A 61 6.52 0.41 21.72
CA GLY A 61 5.78 0.87 22.89
C GLY A 61 5.27 -0.27 23.77
N CYS A 62 5.12 -1.47 23.17
CA CYS A 62 4.86 -2.73 23.84
C CYS A 62 6.03 -3.70 23.55
N PRO A 63 6.67 -4.30 24.58
CA PRO A 63 7.88 -5.12 24.38
C PRO A 63 7.58 -6.52 23.82
N ASP A 64 6.32 -6.94 23.80
CA ASP A 64 5.85 -8.28 23.44
C ASP A 64 4.75 -8.22 22.36
N TRP A 65 4.42 -9.40 21.86
CA TRP A 65 3.36 -9.63 20.88
C TRP A 65 2.64 -10.96 21.23
N PRO A 66 1.31 -11.04 21.12
CA PRO A 66 0.35 -10.11 20.47
C PRO A 66 -0.17 -8.98 21.36
N GLY A 67 -0.03 -9.06 22.67
CA GLY A 67 -0.49 -8.06 23.64
C GLY A 67 0.55 -7.00 23.98
N CYS A 68 0.39 -6.41 25.17
CA CYS A 68 1.30 -5.47 25.78
C CYS A 68 1.54 -5.91 27.22
N TYR A 69 2.76 -6.29 27.58
CA TYR A 69 3.08 -6.94 28.86
C TYR A 69 2.16 -8.15 29.18
N GLY A 70 1.88 -8.99 28.17
CA GLY A 70 0.96 -10.12 28.29
C GLY A 70 -0.52 -9.78 28.37
N ALA A 71 -0.90 -8.51 28.50
CA ALA A 71 -2.28 -8.02 28.55
C ALA A 71 -2.84 -7.71 27.17
N ALA A 72 -4.18 -7.72 27.02
CA ALA A 72 -4.85 -7.45 25.76
C ALA A 72 -4.91 -5.95 25.41
N ASN A 73 -4.71 -5.07 26.37
CA ASN A 73 -4.72 -3.62 26.16
C ASN A 73 -3.85 -2.91 27.20
N PRO A 74 -3.37 -1.67 26.91
CA PRO A 74 -2.52 -0.91 27.80
C PRO A 74 -3.16 -0.49 29.14
N PHE A 75 -4.49 -0.50 29.27
CA PHE A 75 -5.13 -0.26 30.56
C PHE A 75 -4.83 -1.37 31.57
N LEU A 76 -4.82 -2.63 31.11
CA LEU A 76 -4.55 -3.77 31.94
C LEU A 76 -3.04 -3.93 32.27
N ALA A 77 -2.17 -3.28 31.49
CA ALA A 77 -0.72 -3.27 31.66
C ALA A 77 -0.21 -1.89 32.14
N HIS A 78 -1.09 -1.08 32.74
CA HIS A 78 -0.77 0.32 33.04
C HIS A 78 0.37 0.45 34.05
N GLU A 79 0.40 -0.38 35.07
CA GLU A 79 1.44 -0.33 36.12
C GLU A 79 2.82 -0.66 35.53
N GLU A 80 2.93 -1.70 34.69
CA GLU A 80 4.17 -2.10 34.04
C GLU A 80 4.68 -1.05 33.05
N ILE A 81 3.76 -0.44 32.29
CA ILE A 81 4.09 0.63 31.33
C ILE A 81 4.61 1.87 32.07
N VAL A 82 3.93 2.32 33.12
CA VAL A 82 4.35 3.49 33.92
C VAL A 82 5.66 3.22 34.63
N ALA A 83 5.87 2.02 35.16
CA ALA A 83 7.15 1.64 35.76
C ALA A 83 8.30 1.68 34.74
N ALA A 84 8.08 1.17 33.53
CA ALA A 84 9.08 1.25 32.44
C ALA A 84 9.37 2.68 32.00
N GLU A 85 8.34 3.53 31.88
CA GLU A 85 8.47 4.95 31.56
C GLU A 85 9.22 5.72 32.65
N ALA A 86 8.95 5.44 33.91
CA ALA A 86 9.67 6.05 35.05
C ALA A 86 11.16 5.72 35.06
N LEU A 87 11.52 4.47 34.69
CA LEU A 87 12.92 4.03 34.57
C LEU A 87 13.64 4.66 33.37
N MET A 88 12.93 4.89 32.27
CA MET A 88 13.49 5.45 31.03
C MET A 88 12.47 6.37 30.34
N PRO A 89 12.32 7.65 30.75
CA PRO A 89 11.29 8.56 30.22
C PRO A 89 11.38 8.83 28.71
N THR A 90 12.58 8.75 28.13
CA THR A 90 12.83 8.89 26.68
C THR A 90 12.96 7.53 25.97
N GLY A 91 12.66 6.44 26.68
CA GLY A 91 12.80 5.07 26.19
C GLY A 91 11.76 4.68 25.15
N PRO A 92 11.86 3.42 24.69
CA PRO A 92 10.90 2.91 23.71
C PRO A 92 9.50 2.73 24.29
N VAL A 93 9.35 2.47 25.60
CA VAL A 93 8.08 2.23 26.28
C VAL A 93 7.65 3.48 27.03
N THR A 94 6.52 4.05 26.61
CA THR A 94 5.78 5.11 27.32
C THR A 94 4.29 4.84 27.17
N VAL A 95 3.45 5.43 28.04
CA VAL A 95 1.99 5.27 27.93
C VAL A 95 1.50 5.70 26.56
N PHE A 96 2.00 6.82 26.02
CA PHE A 96 1.63 7.33 24.70
C PHE A 96 2.02 6.34 23.58
N LYS A 97 3.25 5.84 23.57
CA LYS A 97 3.76 4.93 22.54
C LYS A 97 3.05 3.56 22.59
N ALA A 98 2.77 3.05 23.78
CA ALA A 98 2.03 1.80 23.96
C ALA A 98 0.62 1.89 23.37
N TRP A 99 -0.09 3.00 23.58
CA TRP A 99 -1.41 3.21 23.00
C TRP A 99 -1.38 3.33 21.48
N ILE A 100 -0.44 4.08 20.91
CA ILE A 100 -0.29 4.20 19.45
C ILE A 100 -0.08 2.81 18.85
N GLU A 101 0.82 2.02 19.38
CA GLU A 101 1.12 0.68 18.86
C GLU A 101 -0.09 -0.24 18.98
N MET A 102 -0.78 -0.27 20.13
CA MET A 102 -1.93 -1.15 20.32
C MET A 102 -3.13 -0.74 19.44
N ILE A 103 -3.38 0.56 19.25
CA ILE A 103 -4.42 1.03 18.30
C ILE A 103 -4.09 0.54 16.88
N HIS A 104 -2.82 0.65 16.45
CA HIS A 104 -2.39 0.13 15.15
C HIS A 104 -2.69 -1.38 15.02
N ARG A 105 -2.38 -2.17 16.06
CA ARG A 105 -2.66 -3.62 16.08
C ARG A 105 -4.16 -3.91 16.00
N TYR A 106 -5.02 -3.17 16.73
CA TYR A 106 -6.47 -3.36 16.68
C TYR A 106 -7.06 -3.03 15.31
N LEU A 107 -6.61 -1.94 14.68
CA LEU A 107 -7.03 -1.57 13.33
C LEU A 107 -6.57 -2.62 12.30
N ALA A 108 -5.36 -3.14 12.44
CA ALA A 108 -4.85 -4.21 11.57
C ALA A 108 -5.68 -5.49 11.68
N MET A 109 -6.04 -5.90 12.90
CA MET A 109 -6.91 -7.06 13.13
C MET A 109 -8.32 -6.83 12.58
N ALA A 110 -8.88 -5.62 12.72
CA ALA A 110 -10.19 -5.29 12.15
C ALA A 110 -10.19 -5.41 10.62
N ILE A 111 -9.13 -4.98 9.93
CA ILE A 111 -8.97 -5.21 8.49
C ILE A 111 -8.92 -6.71 8.17
N GLY A 112 -8.24 -7.51 8.99
CA GLY A 112 -8.26 -8.96 8.89
C GLY A 112 -9.69 -9.53 8.95
N VAL A 113 -10.52 -9.06 9.87
CA VAL A 113 -11.95 -9.45 9.98
C VAL A 113 -12.73 -9.06 8.71
N LEU A 114 -12.51 -7.86 8.16
CA LEU A 114 -13.18 -7.42 6.92
C LEU A 114 -12.78 -8.31 5.72
N ILE A 115 -11.51 -8.69 5.62
CA ILE A 115 -11.02 -9.59 4.57
C ILE A 115 -11.61 -10.99 4.72
N VAL A 116 -11.72 -11.52 5.96
CA VAL A 116 -12.40 -12.80 6.23
C VAL A 116 -13.87 -12.73 5.85
N ALA A 117 -14.59 -11.65 6.20
CA ALA A 117 -15.98 -11.45 5.80
C ALA A 117 -16.12 -11.39 4.26
N MET A 118 -15.18 -10.72 3.59
CA MET A 118 -15.13 -10.65 2.12
C MET A 118 -14.91 -12.04 1.50
N LEU A 119 -14.00 -12.84 2.04
CA LEU A 119 -13.74 -14.22 1.60
C LEU A 119 -14.96 -15.11 1.83
N ALA A 120 -15.55 -15.07 3.01
CA ALA A 120 -16.74 -15.87 3.34
C ALA A 120 -17.92 -15.55 2.40
N GLN A 121 -18.16 -14.26 2.14
CA GLN A 121 -19.20 -13.83 1.22
C GLN A 121 -18.92 -14.26 -0.23
N ALA A 122 -17.68 -14.14 -0.71
CA ALA A 122 -17.29 -14.60 -2.04
C ALA A 122 -17.53 -16.12 -2.21
N TRP A 123 -17.11 -16.93 -1.24
CA TRP A 123 -17.35 -18.37 -1.24
C TRP A 123 -18.83 -18.73 -1.21
N TYR A 124 -19.61 -18.04 -0.36
CA TYR A 124 -21.06 -18.25 -0.29
C TYR A 124 -21.74 -17.98 -1.63
N GLN A 125 -21.44 -16.84 -2.25
CA GLN A 125 -22.00 -16.45 -3.54
C GLN A 125 -21.53 -17.39 -4.66
N TRP A 126 -20.25 -17.78 -4.66
CA TRP A 126 -19.71 -18.71 -5.66
C TRP A 126 -20.37 -20.09 -5.59
N ARG A 127 -20.61 -20.62 -4.40
CA ARG A 127 -21.34 -21.90 -4.22
C ARG A 127 -22.78 -21.81 -4.68
N ARG A 128 -23.47 -20.72 -4.37
CA ARG A 128 -24.86 -20.51 -4.83
C ARG A 128 -24.96 -20.33 -6.34
N SER A 129 -24.01 -19.68 -6.97
CA SER A 129 -23.99 -19.47 -8.43
C SER A 129 -23.65 -20.73 -9.23
N ALA A 130 -23.22 -21.81 -8.57
CA ALA A 130 -23.02 -23.11 -9.24
C ALA A 130 -24.31 -23.68 -9.87
N ALA A 131 -25.50 -23.24 -9.40
CA ALA A 131 -26.82 -23.61 -9.94
C ALA A 131 -27.30 -22.68 -11.08
N THR A 132 -26.51 -21.69 -11.53
CA THR A 132 -26.89 -20.70 -12.56
C THR A 132 -25.97 -20.78 -13.78
N PRO A 133 -26.36 -20.24 -14.97
CA PRO A 133 -25.55 -20.29 -16.19
C PRO A 133 -24.11 -19.79 -15.98
N ALA A 134 -23.16 -20.38 -16.69
CA ALA A 134 -21.71 -20.30 -16.50
C ALA A 134 -21.12 -18.88 -16.36
N GLY A 135 -21.76 -17.81 -16.86
CA GLY A 135 -21.25 -16.43 -16.79
C GLY A 135 -21.17 -15.85 -15.39
N ARG A 136 -22.17 -16.09 -14.52
CA ARG A 136 -22.18 -15.50 -13.16
C ARG A 136 -21.18 -16.15 -12.19
N ARG A 137 -20.75 -17.39 -12.43
CA ARG A 137 -19.80 -18.08 -11.56
C ARG A 137 -18.41 -17.46 -11.60
N ALA A 138 -17.98 -16.91 -12.74
CA ALA A 138 -16.69 -16.24 -12.89
C ALA A 138 -16.62 -14.92 -12.10
N ASP A 139 -17.76 -14.22 -11.97
CA ASP A 139 -17.84 -12.92 -11.28
C ASP A 139 -17.54 -13.03 -9.78
N TYR A 140 -17.91 -14.16 -9.18
CA TYR A 140 -17.72 -14.44 -7.75
C TYR A 140 -16.57 -15.42 -7.47
N ALA A 141 -15.62 -15.60 -8.41
CA ALA A 141 -14.48 -16.47 -8.18
C ALA A 141 -13.70 -16.04 -6.93
N PRO A 142 -13.54 -16.90 -5.90
CA PRO A 142 -12.98 -16.53 -4.61
C PRO A 142 -11.45 -16.40 -4.60
N LEU A 143 -10.80 -16.47 -5.78
CA LEU A 143 -9.33 -16.43 -5.89
C LEU A 143 -8.73 -15.16 -5.26
N ILE A 144 -9.22 -13.97 -5.65
CA ILE A 144 -8.66 -12.73 -5.13
C ILE A 144 -8.93 -12.58 -3.62
N PRO A 145 -10.15 -12.82 -3.09
CA PRO A 145 -10.37 -12.84 -1.64
C PRO A 145 -9.51 -13.86 -0.89
N THR A 146 -9.23 -15.02 -1.48
CA THR A 146 -8.31 -16.01 -0.91
C THR A 146 -6.87 -15.49 -0.87
N LEU A 147 -6.39 -14.87 -1.94
CA LEU A 147 -5.07 -14.22 -1.98
C LEU A 147 -4.97 -13.08 -0.96
N LEU A 148 -6.02 -12.26 -0.81
CA LEU A 148 -6.10 -11.22 0.21
C LEU A 148 -6.01 -11.79 1.63
N PHE A 149 -6.67 -12.92 1.89
CA PHE A 149 -6.59 -13.60 3.18
C PHE A 149 -5.15 -14.06 3.49
N PHE A 150 -4.48 -14.72 2.57
CA PHE A 150 -3.08 -15.13 2.78
C PHE A 150 -2.15 -13.92 2.88
N ALA A 151 -2.38 -12.87 2.10
CA ALA A 151 -1.60 -11.64 2.16
C ALA A 151 -1.74 -10.94 3.53
N VAL A 152 -2.95 -10.87 4.10
CA VAL A 152 -3.14 -10.24 5.43
C VAL A 152 -2.57 -11.12 6.55
N CYS A 153 -2.61 -12.45 6.44
CA CYS A 153 -1.94 -13.35 7.39
C CYS A 153 -0.42 -13.15 7.36
N LEU A 154 0.18 -13.08 6.16
CA LEU A 154 1.59 -12.80 5.99
C LEU A 154 1.96 -11.42 6.55
N GLN A 155 1.15 -10.40 6.27
CA GLN A 155 1.29 -9.05 6.81
C GLN A 155 1.26 -9.03 8.34
N GLY A 156 0.37 -9.82 8.96
CA GLY A 156 0.30 -9.99 10.41
C GLY A 156 1.56 -10.65 10.98
N ALA A 157 2.11 -11.67 10.31
CA ALA A 157 3.36 -12.32 10.71
C ALA A 157 4.54 -11.34 10.67
N PHE A 158 4.68 -10.56 9.57
CA PHE A 158 5.71 -9.52 9.50
C PHE A 158 5.49 -8.43 10.56
N GLY A 159 4.22 -8.06 10.86
CA GLY A 159 3.90 -7.14 11.95
C GLY A 159 4.37 -7.67 13.32
N ALA A 160 4.21 -8.96 13.61
CA ALA A 160 4.75 -9.59 14.81
C ALA A 160 6.28 -9.53 14.84
N TRP A 161 6.94 -9.82 13.70
CA TRP A 161 8.39 -9.79 13.59
C TRP A 161 8.99 -8.40 13.71
N THR A 162 8.27 -7.33 13.37
CA THR A 162 8.77 -5.97 13.64
C THR A 162 9.02 -5.75 15.12
N VAL A 163 8.20 -6.32 16.01
CA VAL A 163 8.35 -6.23 17.47
C VAL A 163 9.38 -7.24 17.98
N THR A 164 9.21 -8.51 17.66
CA THR A 164 10.06 -9.60 18.21
C THR A 164 11.51 -9.53 17.73
N LEU A 165 11.76 -8.96 16.54
CA LEU A 165 13.09 -8.69 15.98
C LEU A 165 13.55 -7.23 16.17
N LYS A 166 12.93 -6.50 17.12
CA LYS A 166 13.36 -5.17 17.59
C LYS A 166 13.59 -4.18 16.44
N LEU A 167 12.58 -4.05 15.56
CA LEU A 167 12.57 -3.12 14.40
C LEU A 167 13.72 -3.32 13.42
N GLN A 168 14.14 -4.55 13.19
CA GLN A 168 15.17 -4.84 12.20
C GLN A 168 14.81 -4.22 10.84
N PRO A 169 15.70 -3.42 10.21
CA PRO A 169 15.34 -2.58 9.05
C PRO A 169 14.73 -3.33 7.88
N VAL A 170 15.23 -4.52 7.55
CA VAL A 170 14.70 -5.34 6.44
C VAL A 170 13.29 -5.85 6.74
N ILE A 171 12.99 -6.21 7.99
CA ILE A 171 11.67 -6.70 8.40
C ILE A 171 10.63 -5.58 8.34
N VAL A 172 10.96 -4.39 8.87
CA VAL A 172 10.06 -3.23 8.84
C VAL A 172 9.82 -2.76 7.40
N SER A 173 10.88 -2.70 6.56
CA SER A 173 10.75 -2.32 5.15
C SER A 173 9.90 -3.34 4.37
N THR A 174 10.06 -4.64 4.64
CA THR A 174 9.24 -5.69 4.01
C THR A 174 7.78 -5.61 4.47
N HIS A 175 7.53 -5.35 5.77
CA HIS A 175 6.18 -5.12 6.29
C HIS A 175 5.49 -3.95 5.57
N LEU A 176 6.19 -2.84 5.34
CA LEU A 176 5.68 -1.72 4.54
C LEU A 176 5.33 -2.15 3.10
N LEU A 177 6.23 -2.86 2.41
CA LEU A 177 6.00 -3.31 1.03
C LEU A 177 4.83 -4.28 0.91
N LEU A 178 4.68 -5.21 1.85
CA LEU A 178 3.53 -6.11 1.92
C LEU A 178 2.23 -5.36 2.16
N GLY A 179 2.23 -4.33 3.02
CA GLY A 179 1.08 -3.46 3.26
C GLY A 179 0.66 -2.70 2.00
N MET A 180 1.62 -2.14 1.27
CA MET A 180 1.39 -1.47 -0.01
C MET A 180 0.89 -2.46 -1.09
N GLY A 181 1.42 -3.69 -1.10
CA GLY A 181 0.95 -4.77 -1.96
C GLY A 181 -0.49 -5.20 -1.65
N LEU A 182 -0.84 -5.30 -0.36
CA LEU A 182 -2.22 -5.57 0.08
C LEU A 182 -3.18 -4.47 -0.38
N LEU A 183 -2.80 -3.19 -0.24
CA LEU A 183 -3.56 -2.05 -0.74
C LEU A 183 -3.75 -2.15 -2.27
N ALA A 184 -2.70 -2.41 -3.03
CA ALA A 184 -2.77 -2.56 -4.48
C ALA A 184 -3.71 -3.69 -4.90
N LEU A 185 -3.66 -4.86 -4.23
CA LEU A 185 -4.54 -5.99 -4.52
C LEU A 185 -6.01 -5.67 -4.19
N LEU A 186 -6.27 -4.98 -3.08
CA LEU A 186 -7.62 -4.51 -2.71
C LEU A 186 -8.17 -3.49 -3.72
N VAL A 187 -7.35 -2.51 -4.15
CA VAL A 187 -7.74 -1.52 -5.16
C VAL A 187 -8.03 -2.20 -6.50
N TRP A 188 -7.19 -3.14 -6.93
CA TRP A 188 -7.41 -3.93 -8.14
C TRP A 188 -8.74 -4.68 -8.07
N TYR A 189 -9.03 -5.28 -6.91
CA TYR A 189 -10.28 -6.00 -6.69
C TYR A 189 -11.49 -5.07 -6.66
N GLY A 190 -11.38 -3.89 -6.05
CA GLY A 190 -12.40 -2.84 -6.08
C GLY A 190 -12.73 -2.39 -7.50
N CYS A 191 -11.72 -2.11 -8.32
CA CYS A 191 -11.90 -1.79 -9.73
C CYS A 191 -12.60 -2.92 -10.51
N ARG A 192 -12.28 -4.19 -10.19
CA ARG A 192 -12.99 -5.34 -10.79
C ARG A 192 -14.46 -5.37 -10.40
N GLN A 193 -14.80 -5.09 -9.13
CA GLN A 193 -16.19 -5.02 -8.70
C GLN A 193 -16.96 -3.87 -9.37
N ASP A 194 -16.31 -2.71 -9.55
CA ASP A 194 -16.91 -1.59 -10.29
C ASP A 194 -17.19 -1.97 -11.76
N GLN A 195 -16.26 -2.66 -12.42
CA GLN A 195 -16.43 -3.11 -13.81
C GLN A 195 -17.57 -4.10 -13.99
N LEU A 196 -17.83 -4.98 -13.01
CA LEU A 196 -18.94 -5.93 -13.06
C LEU A 196 -20.30 -5.22 -12.99
N ILE A 197 -20.38 -4.08 -12.31
CA ILE A 197 -21.63 -3.31 -12.17
C ILE A 197 -21.79 -2.30 -13.32
N THR A 198 -20.69 -1.65 -13.70
CA THR A 198 -20.66 -0.63 -14.76
C THR A 198 -19.56 -0.94 -15.77
N PRO A 199 -19.83 -1.88 -16.70
CA PRO A 199 -18.84 -2.22 -17.73
C PRO A 199 -18.45 -1.00 -18.57
N ALA A 200 -17.17 -0.92 -18.95
CA ALA A 200 -16.71 0.08 -19.90
C ALA A 200 -17.39 -0.14 -21.25
N ARG A 201 -18.16 0.86 -21.71
CA ARG A 201 -18.96 0.76 -22.93
C ARG A 201 -18.39 1.56 -24.10
N THR A 202 -17.54 2.54 -23.84
CA THR A 202 -16.98 3.44 -24.85
C THR A 202 -15.49 3.19 -25.03
N LEU A 203 -15.13 2.87 -26.29
CA LEU A 203 -13.74 2.78 -26.69
C LEU A 203 -13.18 4.19 -26.87
N THR A 204 -12.08 4.52 -26.20
CA THR A 204 -11.46 5.86 -26.26
C THR A 204 -10.12 5.89 -26.99
N ALA A 205 -9.58 4.73 -27.39
CA ALA A 205 -8.27 4.67 -28.03
C ALA A 205 -8.04 3.37 -28.81
N SER A 206 -7.06 3.41 -29.71
CA SER A 206 -6.62 2.22 -30.46
C SER A 206 -5.88 1.20 -29.58
N PRO A 207 -5.89 -0.11 -29.93
CA PRO A 207 -5.18 -1.15 -29.18
C PRO A 207 -3.69 -0.84 -28.97
N PRO A 208 -2.91 -0.35 -29.97
CA PRO A 208 -1.51 -0.01 -29.78
C PRO A 208 -1.27 1.10 -28.73
N ALA A 209 -2.14 2.12 -28.71
CA ALA A 209 -2.04 3.21 -27.73
C ALA A 209 -2.29 2.68 -26.31
N MET A 210 -3.33 1.86 -26.11
CA MET A 210 -3.63 1.27 -24.79
C MET A 210 -2.55 0.30 -24.34
N ARG A 211 -1.97 -0.51 -25.24
CA ARG A 211 -0.83 -1.36 -24.93
C ARG A 211 0.37 -0.56 -24.43
N ARG A 212 0.68 0.57 -25.09
CA ARG A 212 1.77 1.47 -24.66
C ARG A 212 1.52 2.06 -23.27
N ILE A 213 0.29 2.53 -22.99
CA ILE A 213 -0.05 3.07 -21.67
C ILE A 213 0.06 1.98 -20.59
N ARG A 214 -0.39 0.75 -20.85
CA ARG A 214 -0.22 -0.38 -19.92
C ARG A 214 1.25 -0.64 -19.59
N TRP A 215 2.13 -0.63 -20.58
CA TRP A 215 3.57 -0.79 -20.37
C TRP A 215 4.15 0.34 -19.52
N LEU A 216 3.81 1.59 -19.82
CA LEU A 216 4.26 2.75 -19.06
C LEU A 216 3.75 2.73 -17.61
N ALA A 217 2.47 2.38 -17.42
CA ALA A 217 1.88 2.26 -16.09
C ALA A 217 2.47 1.08 -15.30
N GLY A 218 2.77 -0.04 -15.96
CA GLY A 218 3.48 -1.18 -15.36
C GLY A 218 4.89 -0.83 -14.95
N LEU A 219 5.64 -0.14 -15.83
CA LEU A 219 6.98 0.37 -15.52
C LEU A 219 6.95 1.36 -14.34
N SER A 220 6.02 2.30 -14.35
CA SER A 220 5.85 3.25 -13.23
C SER A 220 5.54 2.54 -11.92
N ALA A 221 4.72 1.49 -11.94
CA ALA A 221 4.41 0.68 -10.75
C ALA A 221 5.63 -0.10 -10.26
N ALA A 222 6.45 -0.66 -11.16
CA ALA A 222 7.69 -1.33 -10.80
C ALA A 222 8.73 -0.37 -10.19
N LEU A 223 8.89 0.82 -10.79
CA LEU A 223 9.75 1.87 -10.22
C LEU A 223 9.21 2.37 -8.88
N LEU A 224 7.89 2.51 -8.73
CA LEU A 224 7.29 2.87 -7.43
C LEU A 224 7.59 1.80 -6.36
N LEU A 225 7.53 0.51 -6.69
CA LEU A 225 7.88 -0.55 -5.75
C LEU A 225 9.33 -0.42 -5.25
N VAL A 226 10.28 -0.15 -6.16
CA VAL A 226 11.68 0.11 -5.78
C VAL A 226 11.80 1.37 -4.92
N GLN A 227 11.10 2.46 -5.30
CA GLN A 227 11.11 3.71 -4.54
C GLN A 227 10.52 3.54 -3.13
N LEU A 228 9.48 2.73 -2.97
CA LEU A 228 8.91 2.38 -1.66
C LEU A 228 9.90 1.58 -0.81
N ALA A 229 10.63 0.65 -1.42
CA ALA A 229 11.69 -0.09 -0.73
C ALA A 229 12.81 0.84 -0.25
N LEU A 230 13.27 1.76 -1.12
CA LEU A 230 14.27 2.76 -0.77
C LEU A 230 13.77 3.74 0.29
N GLY A 231 12.50 4.18 0.22
CA GLY A 231 11.89 5.06 1.23
C GLY A 231 11.71 4.38 2.58
N GLY A 232 11.27 3.12 2.59
CA GLY A 232 11.21 2.28 3.78
C GLY A 232 12.61 2.10 4.39
N TRP A 233 13.62 1.84 3.56
CA TRP A 233 15.00 1.71 3.98
C TRP A 233 15.57 3.01 4.58
N THR A 234 15.26 4.15 3.96
CA THR A 234 15.62 5.49 4.47
C THR A 234 15.00 5.75 5.85
N SER A 235 13.70 5.47 5.98
CA SER A 235 12.99 5.67 7.26
C SER A 235 13.50 4.73 8.34
N THR A 236 13.65 3.43 8.06
CA THR A 236 14.06 2.43 9.07
C THR A 236 15.50 2.60 9.53
N ASN A 237 16.36 3.23 8.74
CA ASN A 237 17.73 3.52 9.11
C ASN A 237 17.96 4.95 9.65
N TYR A 238 16.89 5.73 9.87
CA TYR A 238 16.98 7.15 10.31
C TYR A 238 17.85 8.01 9.39
N ALA A 239 17.89 7.71 8.10
CA ALA A 239 18.74 8.37 7.12
C ALA A 239 18.12 9.66 6.52
N THR A 240 16.93 10.05 6.94
CA THR A 240 16.12 11.14 6.35
C THR A 240 16.78 12.50 6.38
N LEU A 241 17.66 12.78 7.34
CA LEU A 241 18.39 14.04 7.46
C LEU A 241 19.90 13.90 7.15
N ALA A 242 20.32 12.81 6.51
CA ALA A 242 21.71 12.64 6.11
C ALA A 242 22.14 13.64 5.01
N CYS A 243 21.20 14.14 4.21
CA CYS A 243 21.41 15.28 3.29
C CYS A 243 20.43 16.40 3.69
N THR A 244 20.94 17.50 4.18
CA THR A 244 20.15 18.67 4.66
C THR A 244 19.90 19.72 3.58
N GLU A 245 20.33 19.45 2.36
CA GLU A 245 20.23 20.36 1.21
C GLU A 245 19.62 19.64 -0.01
N PHE A 246 19.08 20.41 -0.95
CA PHE A 246 18.62 19.91 -2.23
C PHE A 246 18.92 20.96 -3.33
N PRO A 247 19.48 20.59 -4.48
CA PRO A 247 19.81 19.24 -4.94
C PRO A 247 21.11 18.66 -4.41
N LEU A 248 21.93 19.45 -3.71
CA LEU A 248 23.22 19.05 -3.16
C LEU A 248 23.04 18.17 -1.89
N CYS A 249 24.14 17.57 -1.44
CA CYS A 249 24.25 16.85 -0.19
C CYS A 249 25.65 17.11 0.39
N GLY A 250 25.73 17.89 1.49
CA GLY A 250 27.01 18.34 2.05
C GLY A 250 27.82 19.22 1.10
N GLY A 251 27.15 20.06 0.29
CA GLY A 251 27.76 20.92 -0.72
C GLY A 251 28.12 20.25 -2.05
N GLU A 252 27.96 18.94 -2.19
CA GLU A 252 28.32 18.16 -3.37
C GLU A 252 27.11 17.51 -4.06
N LEU A 253 27.17 17.34 -5.40
CA LEU A 253 26.16 16.56 -6.14
C LEU A 253 26.29 15.06 -5.86
N VAL A 254 27.52 14.59 -5.70
CA VAL A 254 27.86 13.20 -5.40
C VAL A 254 28.77 13.20 -4.18
N PRO A 255 28.21 13.17 -2.96
CA PRO A 255 28.97 13.20 -1.72
C PRO A 255 29.72 11.88 -1.49
N PRO A 256 30.67 11.82 -0.54
CA PRO A 256 31.28 10.57 -0.09
C PRO A 256 30.21 9.61 0.45
N MET A 257 30.13 8.40 -0.08
CA MET A 257 29.11 7.41 0.22
C MET A 257 29.70 6.04 0.51
N ASP A 258 29.11 5.33 1.49
CA ASP A 258 29.42 3.95 1.83
C ASP A 258 28.21 3.07 1.49
N PHE A 259 28.26 2.48 0.30
CA PHE A 259 27.19 1.60 -0.19
C PHE A 259 27.19 0.24 0.50
N GLU A 260 28.35 -0.28 0.87
CA GLU A 260 28.48 -1.59 1.51
C GLU A 260 27.72 -1.62 2.83
N HIS A 261 28.04 -0.73 3.75
CA HIS A 261 27.35 -0.67 5.03
C HIS A 261 25.94 -0.09 4.93
N GLY A 262 25.69 0.82 3.97
CA GLY A 262 24.37 1.43 3.76
C GLY A 262 23.29 0.44 3.30
N PHE A 263 23.68 -0.55 2.49
CA PHE A 263 22.73 -1.49 1.88
C PHE A 263 22.91 -2.95 2.33
N THR A 264 23.66 -3.20 3.41
CA THR A 264 23.65 -4.50 4.09
C THR A 264 22.27 -4.77 4.69
N LEU A 265 21.57 -5.81 4.18
CA LEU A 265 20.18 -6.07 4.51
C LEU A 265 19.98 -6.59 5.93
N TRP A 266 20.81 -7.57 6.35
CA TRP A 266 20.65 -8.22 7.65
C TRP A 266 21.64 -7.66 8.65
N ARG A 267 21.17 -6.76 9.49
CA ARG A 267 21.93 -6.12 10.56
C ARG A 267 21.01 -5.53 11.63
N GLU A 268 21.50 -5.35 12.83
CA GLU A 268 20.77 -4.64 13.87
C GLU A 268 20.57 -3.16 13.50
N LEU A 269 19.51 -2.57 14.02
CA LEU A 269 19.21 -1.17 13.81
C LEU A 269 20.38 -0.28 14.31
N GLY A 270 20.83 0.63 13.44
CA GLY A 270 21.93 1.57 13.74
C GLY A 270 23.33 0.96 13.74
N LYS A 271 23.47 -0.36 13.44
CA LYS A 271 24.77 -1.05 13.44
C LYS A 271 25.12 -1.60 12.06
N THR A 272 26.42 -1.84 11.83
CA THR A 272 26.92 -2.64 10.71
C THR A 272 26.71 -4.14 10.99
N ALA A 273 26.96 -5.01 10.00
CA ALA A 273 26.93 -6.46 10.21
C ALA A 273 27.97 -6.94 11.25
N ALA A 274 29.06 -6.22 11.40
CA ALA A 274 30.10 -6.50 12.40
C ALA A 274 29.77 -5.93 13.81
N GLY A 275 28.62 -5.28 13.99
CA GLY A 275 28.16 -4.75 15.27
C GLY A 275 28.67 -3.34 15.64
N HIS A 276 29.45 -2.69 14.78
CA HIS A 276 29.86 -1.30 14.96
C HIS A 276 28.74 -0.33 14.62
N TYR A 277 28.81 0.92 15.05
CA TYR A 277 27.86 1.95 14.63
C TYR A 277 27.92 2.18 13.13
N LEU A 278 26.75 2.40 12.53
CA LEU A 278 26.65 2.68 11.10
C LEU A 278 27.32 4.03 10.79
N PRO A 279 28.29 4.10 9.84
CA PRO A 279 28.96 5.35 9.51
C PRO A 279 28.00 6.33 8.83
N PHE A 280 28.20 7.63 9.02
CA PHE A 280 27.35 8.67 8.46
C PHE A 280 27.32 8.63 6.92
N SER A 281 28.43 8.28 6.27
CA SER A 281 28.52 8.07 4.82
C SER A 281 27.58 6.96 4.30
N ALA A 282 27.25 5.97 5.14
CA ALA A 282 26.26 4.94 4.80
C ALA A 282 24.82 5.51 4.83
N LEU A 283 24.49 6.38 5.80
CA LEU A 283 23.21 7.10 5.84
C LEU A 283 23.09 8.05 4.65
N THR A 284 24.18 8.72 4.29
CA THR A 284 24.26 9.57 3.09
C THR A 284 23.97 8.78 1.82
N ALA A 285 24.57 7.59 1.66
CA ALA A 285 24.31 6.71 0.52
C ALA A 285 22.82 6.33 0.41
N ILE A 286 22.20 5.92 1.53
CA ILE A 286 20.79 5.54 1.59
C ILE A 286 19.89 6.72 1.15
N HIS A 287 20.09 7.91 1.73
CA HIS A 287 19.27 9.07 1.42
C HIS A 287 19.48 9.56 0.00
N TRP A 288 20.72 9.61 -0.46
CA TRP A 288 21.07 10.06 -1.80
C TRP A 288 20.43 9.18 -2.88
N VAL A 289 20.49 7.86 -2.73
CA VAL A 289 19.86 6.91 -3.67
C VAL A 289 18.34 7.07 -3.68
N HIS A 290 17.70 7.11 -2.51
CA HIS A 290 16.25 7.31 -2.40
C HIS A 290 15.78 8.57 -3.13
N ARG A 291 16.47 9.68 -2.92
CA ARG A 291 16.13 11.00 -3.49
C ARG A 291 16.29 11.02 -5.01
N ASN A 292 17.41 10.53 -5.54
CA ASN A 292 17.68 10.54 -6.98
C ASN A 292 16.79 9.53 -7.73
N PHE A 293 16.51 8.36 -7.13
CA PHE A 293 15.57 7.41 -7.71
C PHE A 293 14.13 7.97 -7.71
N GLY A 294 13.76 8.78 -6.70
CA GLY A 294 12.49 9.51 -6.67
C GLY A 294 12.31 10.46 -7.87
N LEU A 295 13.37 11.13 -8.31
CA LEU A 295 13.33 11.97 -9.52
C LEU A 295 13.14 11.13 -10.79
N LEU A 296 13.80 9.98 -10.90
CA LEU A 296 13.58 9.05 -12.01
C LEU A 296 12.11 8.56 -12.05
N LEU A 297 11.58 8.13 -10.91
CA LEU A 297 10.16 7.75 -10.82
C LEU A 297 9.24 8.91 -11.23
N ALA A 298 9.53 10.13 -10.76
CA ALA A 298 8.72 11.32 -11.07
C ALA A 298 8.69 11.59 -12.58
N MET A 299 9.81 11.46 -13.28
CA MET A 299 9.86 11.63 -14.72
C MET A 299 9.03 10.56 -15.46
N VAL A 300 9.19 9.28 -15.10
CA VAL A 300 8.48 8.18 -15.78
C VAL A 300 6.99 8.20 -15.46
N ALA A 301 6.61 8.36 -14.19
CA ALA A 301 5.20 8.41 -13.79
C ALA A 301 4.51 9.69 -14.28
N GLY A 302 5.22 10.83 -14.31
CA GLY A 302 4.73 12.08 -14.90
C GLY A 302 4.46 11.93 -16.40
N TYR A 303 5.39 11.34 -17.15
CA TYR A 303 5.18 11.01 -18.57
C TYR A 303 4.01 10.05 -18.76
N THR A 304 3.87 9.04 -17.90
CA THR A 304 2.74 8.11 -17.92
C THR A 304 1.41 8.82 -17.70
N ALA A 305 1.34 9.69 -16.70
CA ALA A 305 0.15 10.51 -16.43
C ALA A 305 -0.21 11.42 -17.60
N TRP A 306 0.78 12.10 -18.19
CA TRP A 306 0.58 12.94 -19.37
C TRP A 306 0.04 12.15 -20.57
N ARG A 307 0.59 10.96 -20.86
CA ARG A 307 0.11 10.09 -21.93
C ARG A 307 -1.31 9.56 -21.66
N ALA A 308 -1.60 9.18 -20.43
CA ALA A 308 -2.93 8.71 -20.03
C ALA A 308 -3.98 9.82 -20.07
N TRP A 309 -3.60 11.06 -19.76
CA TRP A 309 -4.51 12.22 -19.81
C TRP A 309 -5.09 12.48 -21.20
N GLN A 310 -4.38 12.10 -22.25
CA GLN A 310 -4.85 12.26 -23.64
C GLN A 310 -6.05 11.37 -23.98
N HIS A 311 -6.46 10.47 -23.08
CA HIS A 311 -7.55 9.51 -23.28
C HIS A 311 -8.67 9.75 -22.26
N ALA A 312 -9.87 10.09 -22.72
CA ALA A 312 -11.01 10.48 -21.89
C ALA A 312 -11.31 9.49 -20.76
N ALA A 313 -11.25 8.16 -21.04
CA ALA A 313 -11.49 7.11 -20.04
C ALA A 313 -10.46 7.06 -18.91
N LEU A 314 -9.25 7.60 -19.10
CA LEU A 314 -8.14 7.56 -18.14
C LEU A 314 -7.87 8.95 -17.52
N GLN A 315 -8.48 10.00 -18.04
CA GLN A 315 -8.16 11.39 -17.75
C GLN A 315 -8.29 11.75 -16.26
N ARG A 316 -9.36 11.25 -15.61
CA ARG A 316 -9.59 11.50 -14.17
C ARG A 316 -8.48 10.90 -13.31
N THR A 317 -8.14 9.63 -13.54
CA THR A 317 -7.09 8.92 -12.81
C THR A 317 -5.71 9.51 -13.08
N ALA A 318 -5.43 9.88 -14.34
CA ALA A 318 -4.19 10.54 -14.72
C ALA A 318 -4.00 11.91 -14.04
N ARG A 319 -5.10 12.68 -13.87
CA ARG A 319 -5.07 13.96 -13.13
C ARG A 319 -4.68 13.75 -11.67
N TRP A 320 -5.34 12.83 -11.01
CA TRP A 320 -5.04 12.54 -9.60
C TRP A 320 -3.63 11.99 -9.40
N LEU A 321 -3.17 11.13 -10.32
CA LEU A 321 -1.78 10.65 -10.32
C LEU A 321 -0.79 11.82 -10.42
N ALA A 322 -1.00 12.75 -11.36
CA ALA A 322 -0.12 13.90 -11.53
C ALA A 322 -0.12 14.82 -10.30
N LEU A 323 -1.30 15.13 -9.75
CA LEU A 323 -1.42 15.96 -8.53
C LEU A 323 -0.74 15.31 -7.34
N THR A 324 -0.94 13.99 -7.13
CA THR A 324 -0.29 13.26 -6.04
C THR A 324 1.22 13.22 -6.23
N LEU A 325 1.71 13.08 -7.46
CA LEU A 325 3.14 13.09 -7.76
C LEU A 325 3.78 14.44 -7.43
N LEU A 326 3.11 15.56 -7.77
CA LEU A 326 3.57 16.91 -7.40
C LEU A 326 3.60 17.09 -5.88
N LEU A 327 2.54 16.63 -5.18
CA LEU A 327 2.49 16.67 -3.72
C LEU A 327 3.62 15.82 -3.10
N GLN A 328 3.90 14.66 -3.67
CA GLN A 328 4.97 13.77 -3.21
C GLN A 328 6.34 14.42 -3.32
N LEU A 329 6.64 15.09 -4.43
CA LEU A 329 7.88 15.84 -4.61
C LEU A 329 7.94 17.03 -3.63
N ALA A 330 6.87 17.79 -3.51
CA ALA A 330 6.80 18.94 -2.61
C ALA A 330 7.01 18.53 -1.13
N THR A 331 6.33 17.47 -0.67
CA THR A 331 6.51 16.97 0.71
C THR A 331 7.90 16.39 0.93
N GLY A 332 8.48 15.67 -0.05
CA GLY A 332 9.85 15.15 0.03
C GLY A 332 10.89 16.27 0.17
N ILE A 333 10.78 17.35 -0.61
CA ILE A 333 11.65 18.51 -0.50
C ILE A 333 11.41 19.26 0.83
N ALA A 334 10.14 19.40 1.23
CA ALA A 334 9.78 20.08 2.46
C ALA A 334 10.31 19.36 3.72
N THR A 335 10.40 18.01 3.71
CA THR A 335 11.02 17.29 4.84
C THR A 335 12.48 17.67 5.06
N ILE A 336 13.22 18.00 3.99
CA ILE A 336 14.61 18.43 4.08
C ILE A 336 14.70 19.83 4.68
N TYR A 337 14.03 20.82 4.07
CA TYR A 337 14.19 22.24 4.46
C TYR A 337 13.52 22.62 5.77
N LEU A 338 12.50 21.87 6.19
CA LEU A 338 11.76 22.13 7.43
C LEU A 338 12.24 21.25 8.61
N ASN A 339 13.40 20.58 8.48
CA ASN A 339 13.96 19.71 9.52
C ASN A 339 12.99 18.59 9.95
N PHE A 340 12.38 17.93 8.97
CA PHE A 340 11.56 16.74 9.14
C PHE A 340 10.34 16.89 10.08
N PRO A 341 9.40 17.83 9.81
CA PRO A 341 8.17 17.93 10.59
C PRO A 341 7.34 16.66 10.47
N LEU A 342 6.87 16.12 11.60
CA LEU A 342 6.10 14.87 11.65
C LEU A 342 4.91 14.86 10.69
N ALA A 343 4.11 15.95 10.65
CA ALA A 343 2.94 16.04 9.78
C ALA A 343 3.31 15.91 8.29
N ILE A 344 4.39 16.57 7.84
CA ILE A 344 4.86 16.51 6.44
C ILE A 344 5.40 15.12 6.12
N ALA A 345 6.12 14.49 7.04
CA ALA A 345 6.63 13.14 6.88
C ALA A 345 5.48 12.11 6.79
N VAL A 346 4.42 12.26 7.59
CA VAL A 346 3.20 11.43 7.50
C VAL A 346 2.49 11.68 6.17
N LEU A 347 2.33 12.93 5.72
CA LEU A 347 1.75 13.27 4.42
C LEU A 347 2.56 12.70 3.25
N HIS A 348 3.89 12.69 3.35
CA HIS A 348 4.75 12.06 2.35
C HIS A 348 4.48 10.55 2.23
N ASN A 349 4.31 9.85 3.35
CA ASN A 349 3.93 8.43 3.35
C ASN A 349 2.49 8.21 2.80
N ALA A 350 1.54 9.09 3.15
CA ALA A 350 0.19 9.05 2.60
C ALA A 350 0.18 9.26 1.08
N GLY A 351 0.99 10.20 0.58
CA GLY A 351 1.18 10.43 -0.86
C GLY A 351 1.74 9.20 -1.56
N ALA A 352 2.69 8.49 -0.96
CA ALA A 352 3.23 7.24 -1.49
C ALA A 352 2.14 6.15 -1.62
N ALA A 353 1.27 6.00 -0.62
CA ALA A 353 0.13 5.08 -0.68
C ALA A 353 -0.92 5.50 -1.73
N LEU A 354 -1.16 6.81 -1.91
CA LEU A 354 -2.00 7.33 -2.99
C LEU A 354 -1.41 7.05 -4.37
N LEU A 355 -0.09 7.13 -4.55
CA LEU A 355 0.55 6.74 -5.82
C LEU A 355 0.33 5.26 -6.13
N VAL A 356 0.41 4.37 -5.13
CA VAL A 356 0.06 2.95 -5.30
C VAL A 356 -1.40 2.81 -5.76
N LEU A 357 -2.33 3.51 -5.12
CA LEU A 357 -3.74 3.49 -5.46
C LEU A 357 -3.98 3.95 -6.91
N TRP A 358 -3.47 5.14 -7.29
CA TRP A 358 -3.72 5.69 -8.62
C TRP A 358 -3.04 4.90 -9.73
N LEU A 359 -1.81 4.41 -9.54
CA LEU A 359 -1.14 3.58 -10.53
C LEU A 359 -1.83 2.22 -10.69
N THR A 360 -2.34 1.63 -9.62
CA THR A 360 -3.13 0.39 -9.68
C THR A 360 -4.43 0.61 -10.45
N MET A 361 -5.17 1.68 -10.15
CA MET A 361 -6.38 2.04 -10.89
C MET A 361 -6.10 2.29 -12.37
N LEU A 362 -5.03 3.05 -12.68
CA LEU A 362 -4.65 3.35 -14.07
C LEU A 362 -4.31 2.07 -14.84
N ASN A 363 -3.53 1.15 -14.24
CA ASN A 363 -3.20 -0.13 -14.85
C ASN A 363 -4.46 -0.96 -15.14
N TYR A 364 -5.40 -1.01 -14.19
CA TYR A 364 -6.65 -1.74 -14.34
C TYR A 364 -7.52 -1.13 -15.46
N GLN A 365 -7.72 0.19 -15.45
CA GLN A 365 -8.51 0.91 -16.46
C GLN A 365 -7.90 0.77 -17.86
N ALA A 366 -6.58 0.89 -17.99
CA ALA A 366 -5.88 0.69 -19.26
C ALA A 366 -5.98 -0.75 -19.78
N LYS A 367 -6.00 -1.75 -18.87
CA LYS A 367 -6.28 -3.15 -19.19
C LYS A 367 -7.68 -3.29 -19.79
N CYS A 368 -8.71 -2.76 -19.12
CA CYS A 368 -10.10 -2.86 -19.60
C CYS A 368 -10.30 -2.18 -20.95
N GLN A 369 -9.71 -1.01 -21.17
CA GLN A 369 -9.76 -0.30 -22.45
C GLN A 369 -9.03 -1.07 -23.56
N PHE A 370 -7.92 -1.73 -23.25
CA PHE A 370 -7.20 -2.58 -24.20
C PHE A 370 -8.03 -3.81 -24.62
N GLU A 371 -8.64 -4.49 -23.66
CA GLU A 371 -9.49 -5.66 -23.93
C GLU A 371 -10.72 -5.27 -24.79
N LEU A 372 -11.34 -4.12 -24.46
CA LEU A 372 -12.45 -3.57 -25.25
C LEU A 372 -12.02 -3.24 -26.68
N ALA A 373 -10.84 -2.62 -26.86
CA ALA A 373 -10.30 -2.27 -28.16
C ALA A 373 -10.04 -3.52 -29.05
N LEU A 374 -9.54 -4.60 -28.46
CA LEU A 374 -9.35 -5.88 -29.16
C LEU A 374 -10.68 -6.50 -29.59
N ALA A 375 -11.68 -6.51 -28.73
CA ALA A 375 -13.00 -7.06 -29.02
C ALA A 375 -13.68 -6.30 -30.17
N THR A 376 -13.64 -4.97 -30.16
CA THR A 376 -14.20 -4.11 -31.22
C THR A 376 -13.53 -4.36 -32.58
N ASN A 377 -12.20 -4.49 -32.61
CA ASN A 377 -11.48 -4.79 -33.86
C ASN A 377 -11.79 -6.19 -34.40
N ALA A 378 -11.95 -7.19 -33.53
CA ALA A 378 -12.32 -8.55 -33.95
C ALA A 378 -13.73 -8.57 -34.61
N THR A 379 -14.70 -7.86 -34.03
CA THR A 379 -16.07 -7.75 -34.57
C THR A 379 -16.08 -7.04 -35.93
N ALA A 380 -15.30 -5.94 -36.07
CA ALA A 380 -15.18 -5.21 -37.33
C ALA A 380 -14.56 -6.07 -38.46
N ALA A 381 -13.52 -6.88 -38.11
CA ALA A 381 -12.91 -7.80 -39.08
C ALA A 381 -13.88 -8.91 -39.55
N THR A 382 -14.72 -9.42 -38.67
CA THR A 382 -15.74 -10.46 -39.00
C THR A 382 -16.82 -9.91 -39.94
N HIS A 383 -17.31 -8.68 -39.70
CA HIS A 383 -18.25 -8.01 -40.57
C HIS A 383 -17.67 -7.71 -41.96
N ALA A 384 -16.40 -7.28 -42.03
CA ALA A 384 -15.71 -7.02 -43.30
C ALA A 384 -15.54 -8.31 -44.15
N GLN A 385 -15.36 -9.47 -43.51
CA GLN A 385 -15.25 -10.75 -44.20
C GLN A 385 -16.62 -11.26 -44.73
N HIS A 386 -17.71 -11.04 -43.98
CA HIS A 386 -19.06 -11.40 -44.43
C HIS A 386 -19.51 -10.53 -45.60
N GLY A 387 -19.33 -9.21 -45.54
CA GLY A 387 -19.67 -8.30 -46.62
C GLY A 387 -18.88 -8.51 -47.94
N ARG A 388 -17.70 -9.18 -47.87
CA ARG A 388 -16.92 -9.57 -49.05
C ARG A 388 -17.46 -10.83 -49.73
N LYS A 389 -18.10 -11.74 -48.98
CA LYS A 389 -18.67 -12.98 -49.53
C LYS A 389 -19.98 -12.72 -50.28
N ASP A 390 -20.72 -11.68 -49.90
CA ASP A 390 -22.00 -11.33 -50.55
C ASP A 390 -21.85 -10.52 -51.85
N ASN A 391 -20.62 -10.03 -52.14
CA ASN A 391 -20.29 -9.22 -53.32
C ASN A 391 -19.51 -10.00 -54.40
N THR A 392 -19.53 -11.33 -54.44
CA THR A 392 -19.05 -12.11 -55.59
C THR A 392 -20.20 -12.22 -56.61
N PRO A 393 -20.10 -11.58 -57.81
CA PRO A 393 -21.13 -11.74 -58.84
C PRO A 393 -21.10 -13.17 -59.33
N SER A 394 -22.30 -13.79 -59.37
CA SER A 394 -22.60 -15.07 -60.01
C SER A 394 -22.50 -14.98 -61.53
#